data_195f8ef211d7f0dd9b7742eac9231fee
#
_entry.id   195f8ef211d7f0dd9b7742eac9231fee
#
_cell.length_a   1.000
_cell.length_b   1.000
_cell.length_c   1.000
_cell.angle_alpha   90.00
_cell.angle_beta   90.00
_cell.angle_gamma   90.00
#
_symmetry.space_group_name_H-M   'P 1'
#
loop_
_entity.id
_entity.type
_entity.pdbx_description
1 polymer ?
#
loop_
_entity_poly.entity_id
_entity_poly.type
_entity_poly.pdbx_seq_one_letter_code
_entity_poly.pdbx_strand_id
1 'polypeptide(L)'
;MNRWNGGVLLWAGLVLFSSVLFLYGTLVTPAEPLTWSVGTTLLAGMFPWTGLLLKSCKDGISESRTEDLRRNLCLLLWGVTVLFVCGWFQVQRAFGLALSFPAFALLTGWNIDRMLREEGNRFTGWARASVLTCLLAAAGCVLFVQHMPELLFVALVLSLVILMMGAGIGIALLYYRDGVMAVWLHVVTGVLVMFILYFFLLPVSGVQILKSAS
;
A
#
# COMPACT_ATOMS: atom_id res chain seq x y z
N MET A 1 -14.36 27.47 8.94
CA MET A 1 -14.43 26.83 7.61
C MET A 1 -13.12 26.09 7.39
N ASN A 2 -13.12 24.77 7.56
CA ASN A 2 -11.94 23.96 7.33
C ASN A 2 -11.61 23.96 5.84
N ARG A 3 -10.57 24.69 5.46
CA ARG A 3 -9.95 24.51 4.14
C ARG A 3 -9.42 23.09 4.06
N TRP A 4 -10.11 22.24 3.35
CA TRP A 4 -9.51 21.01 2.84
C TRP A 4 -8.34 21.44 1.98
N ASN A 5 -7.15 21.26 2.54
CA ASN A 5 -5.96 21.70 1.85
C ASN A 5 -5.81 20.83 0.60
N GLY A 6 -5.66 21.45 -0.56
CA GLY A 6 -5.48 20.73 -1.84
C GLY A 6 -4.39 19.66 -1.78
N GLY A 7 -3.40 19.83 -0.89
CA GLY A 7 -2.38 18.84 -0.62
C GLY A 7 -2.92 17.49 -0.14
N VAL A 8 -3.89 17.48 0.80
CA VAL A 8 -4.47 16.22 1.31
C VAL A 8 -5.15 15.44 0.18
N LEU A 9 -5.94 16.14 -0.64
CA LEU A 9 -6.64 15.51 -1.76
C LEU A 9 -5.66 14.99 -2.82
N LEU A 10 -4.58 15.73 -3.08
CA LEU A 10 -3.54 15.31 -4.01
C LEU A 10 -2.84 14.05 -3.51
N TRP A 11 -2.41 14.01 -2.26
CA TRP A 11 -1.72 12.86 -1.69
C TRP A 11 -2.66 11.65 -1.55
N ALA A 12 -3.88 11.87 -1.11
CA ALA A 12 -4.90 10.81 -1.08
C ALA A 12 -5.19 10.26 -2.48
N GLY A 13 -5.28 11.14 -3.48
CA GLY A 13 -5.46 10.76 -4.88
C GLY A 13 -4.33 9.89 -5.42
N LEU A 14 -3.08 10.23 -5.12
CA LEU A 14 -1.91 9.44 -5.52
C LEU A 14 -1.90 8.04 -4.86
N VAL A 15 -2.21 7.98 -3.56
CA VAL A 15 -2.33 6.70 -2.83
C VAL A 15 -3.46 5.87 -3.43
N LEU A 16 -4.60 6.48 -3.68
CA LEU A 16 -5.78 5.81 -4.24
C LEU A 16 -5.51 5.31 -5.66
N PHE A 17 -4.86 6.12 -6.50
CA PHE A 17 -4.50 5.76 -7.86
C PHE A 17 -3.58 4.53 -7.90
N SER A 18 -2.51 4.51 -7.07
CA SER A 18 -1.61 3.37 -7.00
C SER A 18 -2.32 2.11 -6.49
N SER A 19 -3.24 2.25 -5.53
CA SER A 19 -4.02 1.14 -4.97
C SER A 19 -5.05 0.58 -5.96
N VAL A 20 -5.69 1.45 -6.75
CA VAL A 20 -6.64 1.03 -7.81
C VAL A 20 -5.93 0.28 -8.92
N LEU A 21 -4.72 0.71 -9.31
CA LEU A 21 -3.92 -0.03 -10.29
C LEU A 21 -3.61 -1.46 -9.80
N PHE A 22 -3.27 -1.62 -8.53
CA PHE A 22 -3.04 -2.94 -7.94
C PHE A 22 -4.31 -3.80 -7.93
N LEU A 23 -5.46 -3.22 -7.57
CA LEU A 23 -6.76 -3.89 -7.60
C LEU A 23 -7.13 -4.37 -9.00
N TYR A 24 -6.87 -3.57 -10.02
CA TYR A 24 -7.15 -3.97 -11.39
C TYR A 24 -6.43 -5.27 -11.76
N GLY A 25 -5.18 -5.45 -11.31
CA GLY A 25 -4.45 -6.71 -11.46
C GLY A 25 -5.08 -7.89 -10.73
N THR A 26 -5.76 -7.65 -9.58
CA THR A 26 -6.42 -8.72 -8.80
C THR A 26 -7.84 -9.04 -9.26
N LEU A 27 -8.50 -8.15 -10.01
CA LEU A 27 -9.83 -8.36 -10.58
C LEU A 27 -9.87 -9.46 -11.65
N VAL A 28 -8.72 -9.78 -12.22
CA VAL A 28 -8.58 -10.84 -13.25
C VAL A 28 -8.52 -12.24 -12.62
N THR A 29 -8.39 -12.33 -11.29
CA THR A 29 -8.36 -13.63 -10.59
C THR A 29 -9.78 -14.11 -10.24
N PRO A 30 -10.06 -15.44 -10.23
CA PRO A 30 -11.36 -15.99 -9.88
C PRO A 30 -11.84 -15.49 -8.51
N ALA A 31 -13.14 -15.26 -8.40
CA ALA A 31 -13.77 -14.73 -7.18
C ALA A 31 -13.65 -15.73 -6.03
N GLU A 32 -12.62 -15.57 -5.20
CA GLU A 32 -12.55 -16.30 -3.94
C GLU A 32 -13.27 -15.51 -2.82
N PRO A 33 -13.97 -16.22 -1.92
CA PRO A 33 -14.63 -15.57 -0.80
C PRO A 33 -13.64 -14.84 0.12
N LEU A 34 -14.13 -13.78 0.75
CA LEU A 34 -13.39 -12.94 1.68
C LEU A 34 -13.01 -13.76 2.93
N THR A 35 -11.82 -14.33 2.93
CA THR A 35 -11.24 -15.07 4.06
C THR A 35 -10.16 -14.22 4.75
N TRP A 36 -9.41 -14.82 5.67
CA TRP A 36 -8.26 -14.20 6.36
C TRP A 36 -7.23 -13.53 5.44
N SER A 37 -7.24 -13.87 4.15
CA SER A 37 -6.40 -13.25 3.14
C SER A 37 -6.76 -11.78 2.83
N VAL A 38 -7.86 -11.24 3.36
CA VAL A 38 -8.25 -9.83 3.16
C VAL A 38 -7.23 -8.88 3.75
N GLY A 39 -6.77 -9.16 4.95
CA GLY A 39 -5.74 -8.35 5.60
C GLY A 39 -4.45 -8.33 4.79
N THR A 40 -4.01 -9.49 4.31
CA THR A 40 -2.80 -9.61 3.48
C THR A 40 -2.99 -8.94 2.11
N THR A 41 -4.16 -9.09 1.49
CA THR A 41 -4.48 -8.45 0.21
C THR A 41 -4.60 -6.93 0.35
N LEU A 42 -5.18 -6.43 1.45
CA LEU A 42 -5.22 -5.00 1.75
C LEU A 42 -3.80 -4.45 1.91
N LEU A 43 -2.97 -5.11 2.73
CA LEU A 43 -1.60 -4.69 2.97
C LEU A 43 -0.76 -4.74 1.69
N ALA A 44 -0.91 -5.78 0.88
CA ALA A 44 -0.25 -5.89 -0.41
C ALA A 44 -0.77 -4.85 -1.41
N GLY A 45 -2.10 -4.63 -1.45
CA GLY A 45 -2.74 -3.65 -2.34
C GLY A 45 -2.39 -2.20 -2.02
N MET A 46 -2.07 -1.92 -0.76
CA MET A 46 -1.60 -0.60 -0.34
C MET A 46 -0.08 -0.42 -0.50
N PHE A 47 0.65 -1.43 -0.97
CA PHE A 47 2.08 -1.29 -1.21
C PHE A 47 2.35 -0.24 -2.32
N PRO A 48 3.34 0.66 -2.17
CA PRO A 48 4.35 0.75 -1.09
C PRO A 48 3.92 1.58 0.14
N TRP A 49 2.66 2.01 0.20
CA TRP A 49 2.11 2.88 1.26
C TRP A 49 1.77 2.14 2.56
N THR A 50 1.88 0.81 2.57
CA THR A 50 1.50 -0.06 3.70
C THR A 50 2.13 0.37 5.03
N GLY A 51 3.43 0.68 5.03
CA GLY A 51 4.11 1.15 6.24
C GLY A 51 3.59 2.48 6.74
N LEU A 52 3.27 3.38 5.82
CA LEU A 52 2.65 4.68 6.14
C LEU A 52 1.22 4.52 6.64
N LEU A 53 0.45 3.61 6.04
CA LEU A 53 -0.89 3.28 6.51
C LEU A 53 -0.85 2.77 7.94
N LEU A 54 -0.01 1.78 8.25
CA LEU A 54 0.12 1.23 9.60
C LEU A 54 0.55 2.29 10.62
N LYS A 55 1.50 3.14 10.22
CA LYS A 55 1.91 4.28 11.05
C LYS A 55 0.76 5.26 11.24
N SER A 56 0.01 5.58 10.18
CA SER A 56 -1.14 6.48 10.23
C SER A 56 -2.24 5.95 11.14
N CYS A 57 -2.49 4.64 11.12
CA CYS A 57 -3.44 3.99 12.03
C CYS A 57 -2.97 4.13 13.49
N LYS A 58 -1.69 3.85 13.76
CA LYS A 58 -1.11 3.99 15.09
C LYS A 58 -1.18 5.43 15.59
N ASP A 59 -0.72 6.37 14.80
CA ASP A 59 -0.69 7.80 15.16
C ASP A 59 -2.13 8.34 15.29
N GLY A 60 -3.06 7.88 14.45
CA GLY A 60 -4.47 8.26 14.50
C GLY A 60 -5.19 7.83 15.77
N ILE A 61 -4.82 6.68 16.34
CA ILE A 61 -5.37 6.20 17.61
C ILE A 61 -4.73 6.90 18.80
N SER A 62 -3.44 7.25 18.72
CA SER A 62 -2.69 7.88 19.80
C SER A 62 -2.77 9.41 19.80
N GLU A 63 -3.54 10.02 18.89
CA GLU A 63 -3.63 11.46 18.75
C GLU A 63 -4.29 12.09 19.98
N SER A 64 -3.64 13.12 20.54
CA SER A 64 -4.12 13.83 21.72
C SER A 64 -5.14 14.94 21.41
N ARG A 65 -5.19 15.41 20.15
CA ARG A 65 -6.13 16.44 19.73
C ARG A 65 -7.48 15.82 19.40
N THR A 66 -8.54 16.22 20.09
CA THR A 66 -9.87 15.64 19.98
C THR A 66 -10.46 15.71 18.56
N GLU A 67 -10.24 16.79 17.82
CA GLU A 67 -10.75 16.94 16.45
C GLU A 67 -10.04 16.00 15.45
N ASP A 68 -8.72 15.93 15.54
CA ASP A 68 -7.91 15.04 14.68
C ASP A 68 -8.18 13.59 15.02
N LEU A 69 -8.33 13.25 16.30
CA LEU A 69 -8.69 11.92 16.76
C LEU A 69 -10.07 11.50 16.21
N ARG A 70 -11.10 12.35 16.30
CA ARG A 70 -12.44 12.05 15.76
C ARG A 70 -12.38 11.74 14.26
N ARG A 71 -11.72 12.57 13.49
CA ARG A 71 -11.58 12.38 12.04
C ARG A 71 -10.86 11.07 11.71
N ASN A 72 -9.71 10.81 12.34
CA ASN A 72 -8.94 9.62 12.11
C ASN A 72 -9.72 8.35 12.51
N LEU A 73 -10.42 8.39 13.64
CA LEU A 73 -11.30 7.29 14.08
C LEU A 73 -12.46 7.07 13.10
N CYS A 74 -13.11 8.14 12.61
CA CYS A 74 -14.16 8.00 11.60
C CYS A 74 -13.66 7.31 10.33
N LEU A 75 -12.47 7.69 9.83
CA LEU A 75 -11.89 7.06 8.63
C LEU A 75 -11.51 5.61 8.88
N LEU A 76 -10.91 5.30 10.03
CA LEU A 76 -10.59 3.94 10.43
C LEU A 76 -11.85 3.08 10.58
N LEU A 77 -12.86 3.58 11.29
CA LEU A 77 -14.14 2.89 11.47
C LEU A 77 -14.81 2.65 10.12
N TRP A 78 -14.83 3.64 9.23
CA TRP A 78 -15.36 3.44 7.88
C TRP A 78 -14.65 2.32 7.16
N GLY A 79 -13.31 2.38 7.04
CA GLY A 79 -12.54 1.36 6.33
C GLY A 79 -12.74 -0.04 6.92
N VAL A 80 -12.67 -0.18 8.25
CA VAL A 80 -12.83 -1.46 8.96
C VAL A 80 -14.28 -1.97 8.86
N THR A 81 -15.27 -1.10 9.03
CA THR A 81 -16.69 -1.49 8.93
C THR A 81 -17.01 -2.00 7.52
N VAL A 82 -16.54 -1.31 6.49
CA VAL A 82 -16.74 -1.76 5.10
C VAL A 82 -16.11 -3.14 4.88
N LEU A 83 -14.88 -3.35 5.34
CA LEU A 83 -14.22 -4.65 5.22
C LEU A 83 -14.99 -5.74 5.98
N PHE A 84 -15.46 -5.45 7.19
CA PHE A 84 -16.22 -6.39 8.00
C PHE A 84 -17.58 -6.74 7.35
N VAL A 85 -18.32 -5.74 6.88
CA VAL A 85 -19.62 -5.91 6.20
C VAL A 85 -19.44 -6.70 4.92
N CYS A 86 -18.47 -6.36 4.09
CA CYS A 86 -18.19 -7.09 2.86
C CYS A 86 -17.74 -8.54 3.13
N GLY A 87 -16.99 -8.77 4.20
CA GLY A 87 -16.61 -10.11 4.64
C GLY A 87 -17.82 -10.93 5.11
N TRP A 88 -18.69 -10.31 5.91
CA TRP A 88 -19.89 -10.96 6.43
C TRP A 88 -20.87 -11.39 5.33
N PHE A 89 -21.09 -10.52 4.34
CA PHE A 89 -21.97 -10.81 3.21
C PHE A 89 -21.29 -11.59 2.07
N GLN A 90 -20.08 -12.06 2.27
CA GLN A 90 -19.29 -12.79 1.27
C GLN A 90 -19.22 -12.06 -0.09
N VAL A 91 -19.18 -10.74 -0.05
CA VAL A 91 -19.02 -9.90 -1.24
C VAL A 91 -17.68 -10.22 -1.90
N GLN A 92 -17.63 -10.13 -3.23
CA GLN A 92 -16.37 -10.32 -3.95
C GLN A 92 -15.23 -9.48 -3.33
N ARG A 93 -14.10 -10.12 -3.07
CA ARG A 93 -12.94 -9.52 -2.40
C ARG A 93 -12.52 -8.18 -2.99
N ALA A 94 -12.47 -8.11 -4.32
CA ALA A 94 -12.09 -6.89 -5.02
C ALA A 94 -13.04 -5.71 -4.74
N PHE A 95 -14.34 -5.98 -4.64
CA PHE A 95 -15.33 -4.94 -4.37
C PHE A 95 -15.25 -4.40 -2.95
N GLY A 96 -15.11 -5.30 -1.96
CA GLY A 96 -14.93 -4.90 -0.55
C GLY A 96 -13.65 -4.07 -0.34
N LEU A 97 -12.56 -4.47 -0.97
CA LEU A 97 -11.31 -3.71 -0.94
C LEU A 97 -11.46 -2.34 -1.62
N ALA A 98 -12.09 -2.28 -2.82
CA ALA A 98 -12.30 -1.03 -3.54
C ALA A 98 -13.08 0.00 -2.71
N LEU A 99 -14.08 -0.43 -1.96
CA LEU A 99 -14.87 0.44 -1.09
C LEU A 99 -14.13 0.91 0.17
N SER A 100 -13.17 0.14 0.68
CA SER A 100 -12.38 0.50 1.87
C SER A 100 -11.18 1.38 1.56
N PHE A 101 -10.60 1.29 0.36
CA PHE A 101 -9.42 2.06 -0.03
C PHE A 101 -9.55 3.57 0.09
N PRO A 102 -10.66 4.22 -0.28
CA PRO A 102 -10.79 5.67 -0.11
C PRO A 102 -10.58 6.13 1.33
N ALA A 103 -11.08 5.38 2.32
CA ALA A 103 -10.92 5.72 3.72
C ALA A 103 -9.45 5.65 4.15
N PHE A 104 -8.76 4.57 3.77
CA PHE A 104 -7.34 4.39 4.10
C PHE A 104 -6.44 5.36 3.31
N ALA A 105 -6.78 5.65 2.06
CA ALA A 105 -6.06 6.64 1.26
C ALA A 105 -6.17 8.05 1.85
N LEU A 106 -7.36 8.45 2.30
CA LEU A 106 -7.59 9.74 2.97
C LEU A 106 -6.82 9.81 4.29
N LEU A 107 -6.85 8.74 5.09
CA LEU A 107 -6.12 8.67 6.35
C LEU A 107 -4.60 8.81 6.11
N THR A 108 -4.07 8.08 5.14
CA THR A 108 -2.64 8.12 4.80
C THR A 108 -2.26 9.48 4.22
N GLY A 109 -3.05 10.01 3.28
CA GLY A 109 -2.81 11.31 2.64
C GLY A 109 -2.83 12.47 3.64
N TRP A 110 -3.74 12.44 4.61
CA TRP A 110 -3.77 13.41 5.70
C TRP A 110 -2.50 13.37 6.55
N ASN A 111 -2.05 12.18 6.92
CA ASN A 111 -0.83 12.04 7.72
C ASN A 111 0.42 12.44 6.93
N ILE A 112 0.46 12.19 5.62
CA ILE A 112 1.53 12.68 4.74
C ILE A 112 1.55 14.21 4.73
N ASP A 113 0.42 14.86 4.47
CA ASP A 113 0.32 16.33 4.44
C ASP A 113 0.75 16.94 5.80
N ARG A 114 0.31 16.34 6.90
CA ARG A 114 0.72 16.75 8.24
C ARG A 114 2.23 16.61 8.47
N MET A 115 2.83 15.49 8.06
CA MET A 115 4.27 15.27 8.18
C MET A 115 5.10 16.24 7.33
N LEU A 116 4.60 16.60 6.16
CA LEU A 116 5.27 17.59 5.31
C LEU A 116 5.21 19.01 5.86
N ARG A 117 4.19 19.33 6.68
CA ARG A 117 4.06 20.65 7.34
C ARG A 117 4.80 20.74 8.67
N GLU A 118 4.86 19.64 9.41
CA GLU A 118 5.52 19.58 10.71
C GLU A 118 6.98 19.14 10.51
N GLU A 119 7.87 20.08 10.21
CA GLU A 119 9.32 19.85 10.11
C GLU A 119 9.87 19.29 11.42
N GLY A 120 10.54 18.13 11.38
CA GLY A 120 11.27 17.64 12.54
C GLY A 120 11.34 16.11 12.71
N ASN A 121 11.26 15.65 13.95
CA ASN A 121 11.59 14.29 14.43
C ASN A 121 10.67 13.17 13.89
N ARG A 122 9.60 13.51 13.18
CA ARG A 122 8.63 12.54 12.63
C ARG A 122 9.15 11.77 11.41
N PHE A 123 10.11 12.34 10.67
CA PHE A 123 10.72 11.67 9.52
C PHE A 123 11.39 10.33 9.89
N THR A 124 11.99 10.24 11.08
CA THR A 124 12.63 9.01 11.55
C THR A 124 11.62 7.85 11.69
N GLY A 125 10.45 8.13 12.26
CA GLY A 125 9.38 7.13 12.37
C GLY A 125 8.83 6.72 11.02
N TRP A 126 8.72 7.67 10.09
CA TRP A 126 8.29 7.43 8.72
C TRP A 126 9.29 6.58 7.95
N ALA A 127 10.57 6.97 8.00
CA ALA A 127 11.64 6.21 7.38
C ALA A 127 11.66 4.75 7.88
N ARG A 128 11.58 4.54 9.19
CA ARG A 128 11.54 3.18 9.77
C ARG A 128 10.35 2.38 9.25
N ALA A 129 9.15 2.95 9.22
CA ALA A 129 7.96 2.27 8.74
C ALA A 129 8.10 1.89 7.26
N SER A 130 8.55 2.80 6.39
CA SER A 130 8.71 2.56 4.96
C SER A 130 9.82 1.56 4.67
N VAL A 131 11.00 1.71 5.28
CA VAL A 131 12.13 0.78 5.08
C VAL A 131 11.76 -0.62 5.56
N LEU A 132 11.15 -0.75 6.74
CA LEU A 132 10.71 -2.04 7.27
C LEU A 132 9.70 -2.72 6.34
N THR A 133 8.75 -1.95 5.79
CA THR A 133 7.77 -2.48 4.82
C THR A 133 8.44 -2.97 3.55
N CYS A 134 9.41 -2.22 3.01
CA CYS A 134 10.17 -2.64 1.84
C CYS A 134 11.00 -3.90 2.13
N LEU A 135 11.63 -4.00 3.30
CA LEU A 135 12.36 -5.19 3.72
C LEU A 135 11.45 -6.42 3.82
N LEU A 136 10.29 -6.27 4.45
CA LEU A 136 9.30 -7.36 4.58
C LEU A 136 8.74 -7.76 3.23
N ALA A 137 8.45 -6.81 2.34
CA ALA A 137 7.97 -7.09 0.99
C ALA A 137 9.03 -7.82 0.15
N ALA A 138 10.29 -7.39 0.20
CA ALA A 138 11.38 -8.06 -0.50
C ALA A 138 11.61 -9.49 0.03
N ALA A 139 11.60 -9.68 1.35
CA ALA A 139 11.67 -11.01 1.96
C ALA A 139 10.48 -11.88 1.54
N GLY A 140 9.27 -11.33 1.50
CA GLY A 140 8.07 -12.00 1.02
C GLY A 140 8.20 -12.48 -0.43
N CYS A 141 8.78 -11.66 -1.32
CA CYS A 141 9.04 -12.07 -2.71
C CYS A 141 9.98 -13.29 -2.77
N VAL A 142 11.05 -13.29 -1.97
CA VAL A 142 12.02 -14.41 -1.93
C VAL A 142 11.36 -15.68 -1.36
N LEU A 143 10.56 -15.56 -0.31
CA LEU A 143 9.85 -16.71 0.28
C LEU A 143 8.80 -17.29 -0.67
N PHE A 144 8.13 -16.43 -1.44
CA PHE A 144 7.12 -16.86 -2.41
C PHE A 144 7.71 -17.75 -3.52
N VAL A 145 8.96 -17.52 -3.91
CA VAL A 145 9.66 -18.31 -4.91
C VAL A 145 9.83 -19.77 -4.52
N GLN A 146 9.87 -20.08 -3.23
CA GLN A 146 9.97 -21.48 -2.77
C GLN A 146 8.76 -22.31 -3.24
N HIS A 147 7.63 -21.66 -3.51
CA HIS A 147 6.40 -22.31 -4.00
C HIS A 147 6.30 -22.29 -5.53
N MET A 148 7.04 -21.40 -6.21
CA MET A 148 7.02 -21.22 -7.66
C MET A 148 8.43 -20.91 -8.20
N PRO A 149 9.30 -21.92 -8.33
CA PRO A 149 10.70 -21.72 -8.72
C PRO A 149 10.87 -21.10 -10.12
N GLU A 150 9.86 -21.24 -11.00
CA GLU A 150 9.84 -20.64 -12.33
C GLU A 150 9.87 -19.09 -12.27
N LEU A 151 9.43 -18.51 -11.17
CA LEU A 151 9.40 -17.05 -10.95
C LEU A 151 10.63 -16.51 -10.22
N LEU A 152 11.68 -17.35 -10.02
CA LEU A 152 12.88 -16.97 -9.26
C LEU A 152 13.50 -15.66 -9.76
N PHE A 153 13.70 -15.55 -11.06
CA PHE A 153 14.31 -14.35 -11.66
C PHE A 153 13.47 -13.09 -11.40
N VAL A 154 12.16 -13.19 -11.62
CA VAL A 154 11.22 -12.08 -11.43
C VAL A 154 11.21 -11.63 -9.97
N ALA A 155 11.15 -12.58 -9.05
CA ALA A 155 11.12 -12.29 -7.62
C ALA A 155 12.45 -11.68 -7.13
N LEU A 156 13.58 -12.11 -7.65
CA LEU A 156 14.88 -11.50 -7.33
C LEU A 156 14.96 -10.06 -7.85
N VAL A 157 14.57 -9.82 -9.10
CA VAL A 157 14.53 -8.46 -9.68
C VAL A 157 13.59 -7.57 -8.88
N LEU A 158 12.39 -8.07 -8.56
CA LEU A 158 11.39 -7.34 -7.78
C LEU A 158 11.91 -7.01 -6.38
N SER A 159 12.51 -7.98 -5.69
CA SER A 159 13.12 -7.78 -4.37
C SER A 159 14.23 -6.72 -4.42
N LEU A 160 15.10 -6.78 -5.43
CA LEU A 160 16.17 -5.81 -5.60
C LEU A 160 15.64 -4.39 -5.81
N VAL A 161 14.64 -4.23 -6.69
CA VAL A 161 13.98 -2.94 -6.94
C VAL A 161 13.34 -2.39 -5.67
N ILE A 162 12.61 -3.23 -4.92
CA ILE A 162 11.97 -2.83 -3.66
C ILE A 162 13.01 -2.40 -2.62
N LEU A 163 14.13 -3.13 -2.49
CA LEU A 163 15.20 -2.78 -1.55
C LEU A 163 15.91 -1.49 -1.93
N MET A 164 16.24 -1.29 -3.20
CA MET A 164 16.87 -0.05 -3.68
C MET A 164 15.98 1.16 -3.44
N MET A 165 14.68 1.03 -3.74
CA MET A 165 13.72 2.09 -3.52
C MET A 165 13.49 2.36 -2.02
N GLY A 166 13.41 1.31 -1.19
CA GLY A 166 13.33 1.44 0.26
C GLY A 166 14.55 2.16 0.84
N ALA A 167 15.74 1.85 0.37
CA ALA A 167 16.97 2.56 0.75
C ALA A 167 16.93 4.02 0.31
N GLY A 168 16.48 4.31 -0.92
CA GLY A 168 16.30 5.67 -1.43
C GLY A 168 15.33 6.49 -0.58
N ILE A 169 14.18 5.91 -0.21
CA ILE A 169 13.21 6.54 0.70
C ILE A 169 13.85 6.82 2.06
N GLY A 170 14.59 5.85 2.62
CA GLY A 170 15.32 6.02 3.86
C GLY A 170 16.31 7.17 3.82
N ILE A 171 17.11 7.26 2.76
CA ILE A 171 18.08 8.33 2.52
C ILE A 171 17.36 9.68 2.38
N ALA A 172 16.29 9.76 1.59
CA ALA A 172 15.52 10.99 1.40
C ALA A 172 15.00 11.54 2.73
N LEU A 173 14.47 10.67 3.60
CA LEU A 173 13.89 11.08 4.88
C LEU A 173 14.93 11.34 5.97
N LEU A 174 16.00 10.54 6.04
CA LEU A 174 16.95 10.61 7.15
C LEU A 174 18.13 11.57 6.88
N TYR A 175 18.62 11.59 5.63
CA TYR A 175 19.77 12.39 5.26
C TYR A 175 19.37 13.73 4.67
N TYR A 176 18.52 13.73 3.64
CA TYR A 176 18.07 14.98 3.01
C TYR A 176 16.93 15.66 3.75
N ARG A 177 16.22 14.94 4.63
CA ARG A 177 15.00 15.41 5.31
C ARG A 177 13.97 15.97 4.35
N ASP A 178 13.91 15.40 3.17
CA ASP A 178 12.98 15.78 2.10
C ASP A 178 11.82 14.80 2.02
N GLY A 179 10.71 15.19 2.65
CA GLY A 179 9.48 14.39 2.63
C GLY A 179 8.83 14.33 1.26
N VAL A 180 8.96 15.38 0.43
CA VAL A 180 8.38 15.42 -0.93
C VAL A 180 9.10 14.41 -1.82
N MET A 181 10.43 14.39 -1.79
CA MET A 181 11.24 13.40 -2.50
C MET A 181 10.87 11.98 -2.06
N ALA A 182 10.70 11.75 -0.76
CA ALA A 182 10.29 10.44 -0.26
C ALA A 182 8.92 10.00 -0.79
N VAL A 183 7.93 10.89 -0.86
CA VAL A 183 6.61 10.60 -1.45
C VAL A 183 6.74 10.24 -2.93
N TRP A 184 7.51 11.00 -3.71
CA TRP A 184 7.74 10.67 -5.11
C TRP A 184 8.42 9.31 -5.29
N LEU A 185 9.38 8.96 -4.44
CA LEU A 185 9.99 7.63 -4.45
C LEU A 185 8.97 6.52 -4.15
N HIS A 186 8.01 6.73 -3.24
CA HIS A 186 6.92 5.76 -3.03
C HIS A 186 6.05 5.60 -4.29
N VAL A 187 5.68 6.70 -4.95
CA VAL A 187 4.90 6.64 -6.22
C VAL A 187 5.67 5.86 -7.28
N VAL A 188 6.94 6.20 -7.49
CA VAL A 188 7.79 5.51 -8.48
C VAL A 188 7.94 4.04 -8.14
N THR A 189 8.13 3.69 -6.86
CA THR A 189 8.18 2.29 -6.39
C THR A 189 6.89 1.54 -6.76
N GLY A 190 5.74 2.13 -6.48
CA GLY A 190 4.44 1.53 -6.82
C GLY A 190 4.31 1.27 -8.32
N VAL A 191 4.64 2.26 -9.14
CA VAL A 191 4.58 2.14 -10.61
C VAL A 191 5.54 1.07 -11.14
N LEU A 192 6.79 1.05 -10.66
CA LEU A 192 7.79 0.06 -11.09
C LEU A 192 7.39 -1.37 -10.69
N VAL A 193 6.93 -1.55 -9.45
CA VAL A 193 6.45 -2.85 -8.98
C VAL A 193 5.28 -3.33 -9.83
N MET A 194 4.30 -2.47 -10.10
CA MET A 194 3.16 -2.80 -10.95
C MET A 194 3.58 -3.13 -12.39
N PHE A 195 4.52 -2.37 -12.93
CA PHE A 195 5.06 -2.63 -14.26
C PHE A 195 5.71 -4.02 -14.33
N ILE A 196 6.57 -4.36 -13.37
CA ILE A 196 7.23 -5.67 -13.29
C ILE A 196 6.18 -6.78 -13.15
N LEU A 197 5.22 -6.64 -12.25
CA LEU A 197 4.16 -7.61 -12.05
C LEU A 197 3.31 -7.81 -13.33
N TYR A 198 2.94 -6.73 -13.99
CA TYR A 198 2.14 -6.78 -15.20
C TYR A 198 2.86 -7.48 -16.36
N PHE A 199 4.11 -7.09 -16.62
CA PHE A 199 4.84 -7.61 -17.79
C PHE A 199 5.40 -9.02 -17.58
N PHE A 200 5.69 -9.43 -16.37
CA PHE A 200 6.31 -10.72 -16.09
C PHE A 200 5.37 -11.76 -15.51
N LEU A 201 4.37 -11.38 -14.70
CA LEU A 201 3.44 -12.35 -14.11
C LEU A 201 2.27 -12.69 -15.04
N LEU A 202 1.71 -11.75 -15.79
CA LEU A 202 0.59 -12.00 -16.69
C LEU A 202 0.90 -13.01 -17.79
N PRO A 203 2.05 -12.95 -18.50
CA PRO A 203 2.39 -13.95 -19.51
C PRO A 203 2.53 -15.36 -18.93
N VAL A 204 3.11 -15.49 -17.72
CA VAL A 204 3.31 -16.79 -17.07
C VAL A 204 1.98 -17.42 -16.66
N SER A 205 1.06 -16.62 -16.10
CA SER A 205 -0.29 -17.11 -15.72
C SER A 205 -1.12 -17.53 -16.94
N GLY A 206 -1.02 -16.81 -18.06
CA GLY A 206 -1.70 -17.16 -19.32
C GLY A 206 -1.24 -18.50 -19.91
N VAL A 207 0.06 -18.79 -19.83
CA VAL A 207 0.64 -20.05 -20.30
C VAL A 207 0.21 -21.23 -19.42
N GLN A 208 0.08 -21.04 -18.10
CA GLN A 208 -0.38 -22.10 -17.20
C GLN A 208 -1.85 -22.44 -17.42
N ILE A 209 -2.70 -21.45 -17.67
CA ILE A 209 -4.14 -21.69 -17.99
C ILE A 209 -4.27 -22.50 -19.29
N LEU A 210 -3.46 -22.20 -20.30
CA LEU A 210 -3.48 -22.95 -21.56
C LEU A 210 -2.98 -24.39 -21.39
N LYS A 211 -1.98 -24.65 -20.53
CA LYS A 211 -1.49 -26.00 -20.22
C LYS A 211 -2.48 -26.84 -19.39
N SER A 212 -3.31 -26.23 -18.57
CA SER A 212 -4.32 -26.95 -17.79
C SER A 212 -5.58 -27.27 -18.59
N ALA A 213 -5.77 -26.64 -19.75
CA ALA A 213 -6.91 -26.83 -20.64
C ALA A 213 -6.63 -27.83 -21.80
N SER A 214 -5.38 -28.25 -21.97
CA SER A 214 -4.93 -29.27 -22.92
C SER A 214 -4.77 -30.64 -22.24
#